data_cf2b15ad0cbfee9e59e7f173ddc73eb8
#
_entry.id   cf2b15ad0cbfee9e59e7f173ddc73eb8
#
_cell.length_a   1.000
_cell.length_b   1.000
_cell.length_c   1.000
_cell.angle_alpha   90.00
_cell.angle_beta   90.00
_cell.angle_gamma   90.00
#
_symmetry.space_group_name_H-M   'P 1'
#
loop_
_entity.id
_entity.type
_entity.pdbx_description
1 polymer ?
#
loop_
_entity_poly.entity_id
_entity_poly.type
_entity_poly.pdbx_seq_one_letter_code
_entity_poly.pdbx_strand_id
1 'polypeptide(L)'
;GYLALEESNRRTALGLMSAQLGKPYHLEEYERAELEHAYNSTIANWNLFLFDGFGSYDPDTIYSRIEYLACGLECRVIFLDHLSILLSGLEGDERRMIDQTMTKLRSLVERTGITLFLVSHLRRTQSDQNHEEGARVTLGQLRGSAAIAQLSDTVIALERDQQDPNKQNTTTVRVLKNRNSGEVGVANQLIYDLRTCTFTEHEVT
;
A
#
# COMPACT_ATOMS: atom_id res chain seq x y z
N GLY A 1 10.77 5.89 -2.53
CA GLY A 1 10.33 5.38 -3.85
C GLY A 1 8.90 4.89 -3.81
N TYR A 2 8.13 5.12 -4.86
CA TYR A 2 6.75 4.66 -4.97
C TYR A 2 6.50 4.04 -6.36
N LEU A 3 6.13 2.77 -6.37
CA LEU A 3 5.76 2.02 -7.56
C LEU A 3 4.26 1.73 -7.50
N ALA A 4 3.45 2.66 -8.06
CA ALA A 4 2.01 2.52 -8.20
C ALA A 4 1.71 1.84 -9.55
N LEU A 5 1.42 0.56 -9.54
CA LEU A 5 1.17 -0.20 -10.77
C LEU A 5 -0.30 -0.14 -11.24
N GLU A 6 -1.20 0.33 -10.37
CA GLU A 6 -2.65 0.46 -10.67
C GLU A 6 -3.07 1.88 -11.04
N GLU A 7 -2.24 2.87 -10.79
CA GLU A 7 -2.60 4.26 -11.07
C GLU A 7 -1.46 5.05 -11.71
N SER A 8 -1.81 6.16 -12.34
CA SER A 8 -0.82 7.04 -12.95
C SER A 8 -0.08 7.87 -11.90
N ASN A 9 1.17 8.24 -12.17
CA ASN A 9 1.95 9.16 -11.33
C ASN A 9 1.22 10.48 -11.05
N ARG A 10 0.41 10.96 -12.02
CA ARG A 10 -0.41 12.15 -11.82
C ARG A 10 -1.44 11.94 -10.71
N ARG A 11 -2.13 10.80 -10.69
CA ARG A 11 -3.14 10.49 -9.66
C ARG A 11 -2.49 10.31 -8.29
N THR A 12 -1.40 9.58 -8.22
CA THR A 12 -0.59 9.44 -6.99
C THR A 12 -0.15 10.80 -6.45
N ALA A 13 0.39 11.67 -7.31
CA ALA A 13 0.83 13.01 -6.93
C ALA A 13 -0.33 13.86 -6.38
N LEU A 14 -1.48 13.87 -7.06
CA LEU A 14 -2.68 14.57 -6.59
C LEU A 14 -3.18 14.01 -5.25
N GLY A 15 -3.15 12.70 -5.05
CA GLY A 15 -3.51 12.07 -3.78
C GLY A 15 -2.59 12.48 -2.63
N LEU A 16 -1.28 12.51 -2.86
CA LEU A 16 -0.29 12.94 -1.89
C LEU A 16 -0.44 14.42 -1.53
N MET A 17 -0.67 15.30 -2.53
CA MET A 17 -0.97 16.71 -2.30
C MET A 17 -2.25 16.90 -1.50
N SER A 18 -3.29 16.09 -1.81
CA SER A 18 -4.55 16.11 -1.07
C SER A 18 -4.36 15.76 0.40
N ALA A 19 -3.66 14.68 0.68
CA ALA A 19 -3.38 14.24 2.04
C ALA A 19 -2.56 15.28 2.84
N GLN A 20 -1.61 15.97 2.19
CA GLN A 20 -0.77 16.97 2.84
C GLN A 20 -1.48 18.29 3.12
N LEU A 21 -2.31 18.75 2.17
CA LEU A 21 -2.94 20.06 2.22
C LEU A 21 -4.38 20.04 2.76
N GLY A 22 -4.95 18.86 2.96
CA GLY A 22 -6.34 18.71 3.40
C GLY A 22 -7.35 19.21 2.37
N LYS A 23 -7.06 19.01 1.06
CA LYS A 23 -7.90 19.48 -0.04
C LYS A 23 -8.01 18.40 -1.13
N PRO A 24 -9.21 18.10 -1.67
CA PRO A 24 -9.43 16.92 -2.52
C PRO A 24 -8.95 17.09 -3.98
N TYR A 25 -7.68 17.40 -4.21
CA TYR A 25 -7.09 17.62 -5.54
C TYR A 25 -7.25 16.44 -6.51
N HIS A 26 -7.44 15.24 -6.02
CA HIS A 26 -7.63 14.03 -6.83
C HIS A 26 -9.10 13.71 -7.15
N LEU A 27 -10.06 14.45 -6.55
CA LEU A 27 -11.50 14.23 -6.71
C LEU A 27 -12.18 15.35 -7.48
N GLU A 28 -11.62 16.55 -7.50
CA GLU A 28 -12.22 17.76 -8.07
C GLU A 28 -11.28 18.37 -9.11
N GLU A 29 -11.84 19.22 -9.96
CA GLU A 29 -11.06 20.02 -10.91
C GLU A 29 -10.60 21.33 -10.26
N TYR A 30 -9.35 21.68 -10.50
CA TYR A 30 -8.73 22.90 -10.00
C TYR A 30 -8.02 23.64 -11.12
N GLU A 31 -7.96 24.94 -10.99
CA GLU A 31 -7.20 25.80 -11.90
C GLU A 31 -5.70 25.41 -11.87
N ARG A 32 -5.05 25.52 -13.04
CA ARG A 32 -3.65 25.13 -13.19
C ARG A 32 -2.72 25.86 -12.20
N ALA A 33 -2.94 27.15 -11.99
CA ALA A 33 -2.13 27.94 -11.07
C ALA A 33 -2.23 27.45 -9.63
N GLU A 34 -3.40 26.97 -9.20
CA GLU A 34 -3.60 26.37 -7.89
C GLU A 34 -2.88 25.04 -7.76
N LEU A 35 -2.97 24.17 -8.77
CA LEU A 35 -2.25 22.89 -8.79
C LEU A 35 -0.73 23.10 -8.78
N GLU A 36 -0.22 24.07 -9.52
CA GLU A 36 1.21 24.43 -9.52
C GLU A 36 1.65 24.94 -8.13
N HIS A 37 0.84 25.75 -7.47
CA HIS A 37 1.11 26.20 -6.10
C HIS A 37 1.11 25.03 -5.12
N ALA A 38 0.11 24.15 -5.17
CA ALA A 38 0.02 22.97 -4.34
C ALA A 38 1.22 22.03 -4.54
N TYR A 39 1.61 21.78 -5.79
CA TYR A 39 2.80 20.99 -6.13
C TYR A 39 4.08 21.60 -5.54
N ASN A 40 4.30 22.90 -5.76
CA ASN A 40 5.51 23.60 -5.31
C ASN A 40 5.60 23.72 -3.77
N SER A 41 4.47 23.74 -3.07
CA SER A 41 4.43 23.78 -1.60
C SER A 41 4.52 22.41 -0.94
N THR A 42 4.45 21.32 -1.72
CA THR A 42 4.44 19.94 -1.20
C THR A 42 5.49 19.09 -1.89
N ILE A 43 5.06 18.20 -2.78
CA ILE A 43 5.85 17.10 -3.34
C ILE A 43 7.06 17.53 -4.16
N ALA A 44 7.08 18.76 -4.70
CA ALA A 44 8.25 19.31 -5.37
C ALA A 44 9.48 19.40 -4.45
N ASN A 45 9.26 19.52 -3.14
CA ASN A 45 10.30 19.64 -2.13
C ASN A 45 10.58 18.32 -1.39
N TRP A 46 9.87 17.25 -1.74
CA TRP A 46 10.08 15.95 -1.11
C TRP A 46 11.14 15.16 -1.85
N ASN A 47 11.87 14.34 -1.13
CA ASN A 47 12.76 13.34 -1.71
C ASN A 47 11.92 12.12 -2.16
N LEU A 48 11.04 12.34 -3.14
CA LEU A 48 10.06 11.39 -3.65
C LEU A 48 10.35 11.04 -5.10
N PHE A 49 10.45 9.74 -5.37
CA PHE A 49 10.63 9.20 -6.72
C PHE A 49 9.43 8.31 -7.06
N LEU A 50 8.69 8.70 -8.10
CA LEU A 50 7.56 7.94 -8.63
C LEU A 50 8.02 7.12 -9.82
N PHE A 51 7.74 5.83 -9.83
CA PHE A 51 7.97 4.98 -10.98
C PHE A 51 6.87 5.21 -12.01
N ASP A 52 7.25 5.64 -13.22
CA ASP A 52 6.30 5.83 -14.31
C ASP A 52 6.05 4.51 -15.03
N GLY A 53 5.08 3.75 -14.52
CA GLY A 53 4.70 2.47 -15.06
C GLY A 53 3.31 2.08 -14.61
N PHE A 54 2.47 1.72 -15.57
CA PHE A 54 1.09 1.30 -15.34
C PHE A 54 0.86 -0.10 -15.91
N GLY A 55 0.27 -0.98 -15.12
CA GLY A 55 -0.10 -2.33 -15.54
C GLY A 55 0.94 -3.40 -15.20
N SER A 56 0.89 -4.51 -15.94
CA SER A 56 1.73 -5.68 -15.71
C SER A 56 3.13 -5.49 -16.26
N TYR A 57 4.12 -5.78 -15.45
CA TYR A 57 5.54 -5.79 -15.79
C TYR A 57 6.14 -7.15 -15.51
N ASP A 58 7.20 -7.49 -16.26
CA ASP A 58 8.07 -8.59 -15.85
C ASP A 58 8.64 -8.32 -14.45
N PRO A 59 8.49 -9.26 -13.50
CA PRO A 59 8.97 -9.09 -12.13
C PRO A 59 10.44 -8.70 -12.02
N ASP A 60 11.31 -9.18 -12.89
CA ASP A 60 12.74 -8.84 -12.88
C ASP A 60 12.97 -7.35 -13.21
N THR A 61 12.11 -6.75 -14.02
CA THR A 61 12.10 -5.31 -14.26
C THR A 61 11.79 -4.54 -12.97
N ILE A 62 10.78 -4.97 -12.21
CA ILE A 62 10.40 -4.32 -10.95
C ILE A 62 11.49 -4.48 -9.89
N TYR A 63 12.11 -5.66 -9.76
CA TYR A 63 13.24 -5.86 -8.84
C TYR A 63 14.40 -4.93 -9.18
N SER A 64 14.75 -4.79 -10.46
CA SER A 64 15.80 -3.88 -10.93
C SER A 64 15.47 -2.42 -10.62
N ARG A 65 14.20 -2.02 -10.72
CA ARG A 65 13.76 -0.67 -10.36
C ARG A 65 13.84 -0.40 -8.86
N ILE A 66 13.41 -1.36 -8.03
CA ILE A 66 13.56 -1.26 -6.58
C ILE A 66 15.04 -1.15 -6.20
N GLU A 67 15.91 -1.97 -6.79
CA GLU A 67 17.36 -1.92 -6.56
C GLU A 67 17.97 -0.57 -6.99
N TYR A 68 17.55 -0.03 -8.13
CA TYR A 68 17.98 1.30 -8.59
C TYR A 68 17.49 2.41 -7.65
N LEU A 69 16.24 2.37 -7.18
CA LEU A 69 15.74 3.32 -6.19
C LEU A 69 16.56 3.25 -4.89
N ALA A 70 16.87 2.03 -4.43
CA ALA A 70 17.62 1.82 -3.20
C ALA A 70 19.08 2.27 -3.31
N CYS A 71 19.79 1.80 -4.34
CA CYS A 71 21.25 1.95 -4.45
C CYS A 71 21.65 3.16 -5.29
N GLY A 72 20.88 3.53 -6.31
CA GLY A 72 21.17 4.65 -7.21
C GLY A 72 20.60 5.97 -6.73
N LEU A 73 19.41 5.95 -6.13
CA LEU A 73 18.71 7.14 -5.64
C LEU A 73 18.65 7.21 -4.10
N GLU A 74 19.31 6.29 -3.42
CA GLU A 74 19.42 6.23 -1.95
C GLU A 74 18.07 6.23 -1.22
N CYS A 75 17.02 5.72 -1.86
CA CYS A 75 15.72 5.56 -1.23
C CYS A 75 15.80 4.54 -0.09
N ARG A 76 15.41 4.93 1.11
CA ARG A 76 15.36 4.04 2.29
C ARG A 76 13.99 3.41 2.49
N VAL A 77 12.95 4.03 1.97
CA VAL A 77 11.57 3.57 2.05
C VAL A 77 11.02 3.43 0.65
N ILE A 78 10.46 2.28 0.35
CA ILE A 78 9.86 1.98 -0.97
C ILE A 78 8.47 1.38 -0.77
N PHE A 79 7.49 1.89 -1.53
CA PHE A 79 6.14 1.36 -1.61
C PHE A 79 5.95 0.65 -2.94
N LEU A 80 5.37 -0.55 -2.90
CA LEU A 80 4.98 -1.34 -4.08
C LEU A 80 3.48 -1.67 -4.00
N ASP A 81 2.70 -1.07 -4.88
CA ASP A 81 1.25 -1.20 -4.96
C ASP A 81 0.83 -1.72 -6.34
N HIS A 82 0.44 -3.01 -6.48
CA HIS A 82 0.41 -4.07 -5.48
C HIS A 82 0.96 -5.40 -6.07
N LEU A 83 1.18 -6.37 -5.18
CA LEU A 83 1.77 -7.66 -5.51
C LEU A 83 1.07 -8.42 -6.64
N SER A 84 -0.27 -8.43 -6.71
CA SER A 84 -1.00 -9.23 -7.69
C SER A 84 -0.79 -8.76 -9.13
N ILE A 85 -0.48 -7.48 -9.37
CA ILE A 85 -0.16 -6.99 -10.72
C ILE A 85 1.18 -7.51 -11.19
N LEU A 86 2.17 -7.64 -10.31
CA LEU A 86 3.45 -8.26 -10.64
C LEU A 86 3.31 -9.67 -11.19
N LEU A 87 2.24 -10.37 -10.80
CA LEU A 87 2.03 -11.77 -11.15
C LEU A 87 1.06 -11.93 -12.30
N SER A 88 0.29 -10.90 -12.67
CA SER A 88 -0.81 -10.99 -13.63
C SER A 88 -0.37 -11.29 -15.06
N GLY A 89 0.89 -11.04 -15.40
CA GLY A 89 1.48 -11.32 -16.72
C GLY A 89 2.22 -12.67 -16.82
N LEU A 90 2.27 -13.44 -15.73
CA LEU A 90 3.00 -14.72 -15.70
C LEU A 90 2.05 -15.89 -15.88
N GLU A 91 2.48 -16.89 -16.66
CA GLU A 91 1.79 -18.17 -16.80
C GLU A 91 2.30 -19.17 -15.74
N GLY A 92 1.38 -19.90 -15.09
CA GLY A 92 1.73 -20.98 -14.17
C GLY A 92 0.96 -20.96 -12.85
N ASP A 93 1.49 -21.67 -11.85
CA ASP A 93 0.92 -21.75 -10.50
C ASP A 93 1.14 -20.44 -9.74
N GLU A 94 0.04 -19.70 -9.50
CA GLU A 94 0.04 -18.42 -8.77
C GLU A 94 0.75 -18.54 -7.42
N ARG A 95 0.54 -19.64 -6.70
CA ARG A 95 1.17 -19.84 -5.38
C ARG A 95 2.68 -19.91 -5.47
N ARG A 96 3.19 -20.68 -6.43
CA ARG A 96 4.63 -20.81 -6.64
C ARG A 96 5.26 -19.48 -7.06
N MET A 97 4.56 -18.72 -7.90
CA MET A 97 5.03 -17.40 -8.33
C MET A 97 5.11 -16.42 -7.15
N ILE A 98 4.09 -16.42 -6.27
CA ILE A 98 4.12 -15.61 -5.05
C ILE A 98 5.28 -16.00 -4.16
N ASP A 99 5.51 -17.30 -3.93
CA ASP A 99 6.63 -17.79 -3.11
C ASP A 99 7.98 -17.31 -3.64
N GLN A 100 8.19 -17.40 -4.95
CA GLN A 100 9.41 -16.94 -5.61
C GLN A 100 9.57 -15.42 -5.52
N THR A 101 8.51 -14.67 -5.79
CA THR A 101 8.50 -13.21 -5.72
C THR A 101 8.80 -12.72 -4.31
N MET A 102 8.14 -13.27 -3.30
CA MET A 102 8.39 -12.91 -1.91
C MET A 102 9.82 -13.23 -1.47
N THR A 103 10.36 -14.36 -1.92
CA THR A 103 11.77 -14.74 -1.64
C THR A 103 12.74 -13.75 -2.27
N LYS A 104 12.52 -13.35 -3.52
CA LYS A 104 13.36 -12.36 -4.23
C LYS A 104 13.26 -10.98 -3.55
N LEU A 105 12.05 -10.52 -3.21
CA LEU A 105 11.85 -9.25 -2.50
C LEU A 105 12.52 -9.26 -1.13
N ARG A 106 12.40 -10.36 -0.37
CA ARG A 106 13.09 -10.50 0.92
C ARG A 106 14.60 -10.41 0.77
N SER A 107 15.18 -11.11 -0.19
CA SER A 107 16.62 -11.06 -0.47
C SER A 107 17.08 -9.67 -0.88
N LEU A 108 16.25 -8.93 -1.63
CA LEU A 108 16.53 -7.55 -2.04
C LEU A 108 16.52 -6.61 -0.83
N VAL A 109 15.52 -6.71 0.03
CA VAL A 109 15.43 -5.92 1.29
C VAL A 109 16.66 -6.16 2.18
N GLU A 110 17.05 -7.42 2.39
CA GLU A 110 18.24 -7.77 3.20
C GLU A 110 19.53 -7.19 2.60
N ARG A 111 19.68 -7.24 1.28
CA ARG A 111 20.88 -6.77 0.59
C ARG A 111 20.98 -5.25 0.55
N THR A 112 19.85 -4.54 0.44
CA THR A 112 19.82 -3.09 0.27
C THR A 112 19.57 -2.32 1.57
N GLY A 113 19.04 -2.99 2.59
CA GLY A 113 18.70 -2.37 3.88
C GLY A 113 17.49 -1.43 3.84
N ILE A 114 16.66 -1.50 2.80
CA ILE A 114 15.45 -0.67 2.67
C ILE A 114 14.30 -1.19 3.53
N THR A 115 13.36 -0.31 3.83
CA THR A 115 12.02 -0.69 4.29
C THR A 115 11.09 -0.76 3.08
N LEU A 116 10.58 -1.96 2.78
CA LEU A 116 9.63 -2.19 1.70
C LEU A 116 8.20 -2.33 2.24
N PHE A 117 7.32 -1.43 1.83
CA PHE A 117 5.88 -1.56 2.04
C PHE A 117 5.27 -2.22 0.80
N LEU A 118 4.71 -3.40 1.00
CA LEU A 118 4.08 -4.20 -0.06
C LEU A 118 2.58 -4.28 0.17
N VAL A 119 1.79 -3.78 -0.77
CA VAL A 119 0.34 -3.91 -0.75
C VAL A 119 -0.04 -5.29 -1.29
N SER A 120 -0.93 -5.98 -0.60
CA SER A 120 -1.46 -7.28 -1.00
C SER A 120 -2.96 -7.34 -0.81
N HIS A 121 -3.66 -7.84 -1.81
CA HIS A 121 -5.10 -8.06 -1.72
C HIS A 121 -5.44 -9.27 -0.86
N LEU A 122 -6.64 -9.24 -0.28
CA LEU A 122 -7.21 -10.35 0.48
C LEU A 122 -7.95 -11.32 -0.46
N ARG A 123 -8.03 -12.58 -0.05
CA ARG A 123 -8.97 -13.53 -0.65
C ARG A 123 -10.40 -13.15 -0.25
N ARG A 124 -11.35 -13.44 -1.11
CA ARG A 124 -12.77 -13.39 -0.72
C ARG A 124 -13.01 -14.34 0.44
N THR A 125 -13.76 -13.88 1.43
CA THR A 125 -14.15 -14.71 2.55
C THR A 125 -15.14 -15.78 2.08
N GLN A 126 -15.09 -16.95 2.73
CA GLN A 126 -16.12 -17.99 2.60
C GLN A 126 -17.14 -17.92 3.76
N SER A 127 -17.07 -16.88 4.58
CA SER A 127 -17.96 -16.62 5.70
C SER A 127 -19.17 -15.79 5.25
N ASP A 128 -20.21 -15.79 6.07
CA ASP A 128 -21.43 -14.99 5.83
C ASP A 128 -21.18 -13.49 5.84
N GLN A 129 -20.05 -13.03 6.40
CA GLN A 129 -19.65 -11.63 6.43
C GLN A 129 -18.43 -11.40 5.53
N ASN A 130 -18.53 -10.43 4.62
CA ASN A 130 -17.48 -10.05 3.69
C ASN A 130 -16.55 -8.98 4.30
N HIS A 131 -15.37 -8.77 3.68
CA HIS A 131 -14.45 -7.70 4.09
C HIS A 131 -15.07 -6.31 3.95
N GLU A 132 -15.96 -6.12 2.96
CA GLU A 132 -16.71 -4.87 2.74
C GLU A 132 -17.73 -4.58 3.85
N GLU A 133 -18.08 -5.59 4.65
CA GLU A 133 -18.96 -5.51 5.81
C GLU A 133 -18.18 -5.50 7.14
N GLY A 134 -16.89 -5.16 7.08
CA GLY A 134 -16.04 -5.05 8.27
C GLY A 134 -15.59 -6.38 8.88
N ALA A 135 -15.61 -7.47 8.11
CA ALA A 135 -15.11 -8.75 8.60
C ALA A 135 -13.65 -8.65 9.05
N ARG A 136 -13.35 -9.21 10.22
CA ARG A 136 -11.99 -9.24 10.76
C ARG A 136 -11.04 -9.99 9.82
N VAL A 137 -9.91 -9.37 9.52
CA VAL A 137 -8.87 -9.95 8.67
C VAL A 137 -7.95 -10.86 9.48
N THR A 138 -7.52 -11.96 8.87
CA THR A 138 -6.55 -12.91 9.42
C THR A 138 -5.43 -13.19 8.43
N LEU A 139 -4.29 -13.69 8.91
CA LEU A 139 -3.15 -14.07 8.06
C LEU A 139 -3.52 -15.10 6.98
N GLY A 140 -4.47 -16.00 7.27
CA GLY A 140 -4.92 -17.01 6.32
C GLY A 140 -5.71 -16.47 5.12
N GLN A 141 -6.15 -15.22 5.20
CA GLN A 141 -6.89 -14.55 4.12
C GLN A 141 -5.99 -13.76 3.16
N LEU A 142 -4.68 -13.71 3.40
CA LEU A 142 -3.74 -13.17 2.42
C LEU A 142 -3.81 -13.99 1.12
N ARG A 143 -3.97 -13.28 -0.01
CA ARG A 143 -4.16 -13.93 -1.30
C ARG A 143 -2.89 -14.68 -1.73
N GLY A 144 -3.05 -15.93 -2.11
CA GLY A 144 -2.08 -16.72 -2.84
C GLY A 144 -1.23 -17.62 -1.96
N SER A 145 -0.43 -17.14 -1.04
CA SER A 145 0.56 -17.97 -0.37
C SER A 145 0.81 -17.63 1.11
N ALA A 146 1.16 -18.64 1.88
CA ALA A 146 1.70 -18.47 3.23
C ALA A 146 3.04 -17.70 3.24
N ALA A 147 3.77 -17.64 2.13
CA ALA A 147 5.04 -16.92 2.02
C ALA A 147 4.91 -15.43 2.33
N ILE A 148 3.78 -14.79 1.96
CA ILE A 148 3.54 -13.40 2.32
C ILE A 148 3.61 -13.22 3.83
N ALA A 149 2.88 -14.04 4.58
CA ALA A 149 2.91 -13.99 6.03
C ALA A 149 4.26 -14.41 6.62
N GLN A 150 4.91 -15.41 6.04
CA GLN A 150 6.18 -15.95 6.57
C GLN A 150 7.36 -15.00 6.38
N LEU A 151 7.49 -14.40 5.19
CA LEU A 151 8.64 -13.58 4.80
C LEU A 151 8.52 -12.11 5.20
N SER A 152 7.30 -11.60 5.49
CA SER A 152 7.11 -10.27 6.03
C SER A 152 7.54 -10.20 7.50
N ASP A 153 8.13 -9.08 7.92
CA ASP A 153 8.45 -8.81 9.32
C ASP A 153 7.22 -8.33 10.07
N THR A 154 6.43 -7.47 9.44
CA THR A 154 5.16 -6.96 9.97
C THR A 154 4.06 -7.14 8.94
N VAL A 155 2.87 -7.51 9.37
CA VAL A 155 1.66 -7.57 8.54
C VAL A 155 0.58 -6.72 9.20
N ILE A 156 0.11 -5.73 8.47
CA ILE A 156 -0.94 -4.79 8.90
C ILE A 156 -2.15 -4.98 8.02
N ALA A 157 -3.31 -5.11 8.61
CA ALA A 157 -4.60 -5.10 7.93
C ALA A 157 -5.34 -3.78 8.18
N LEU A 158 -5.99 -3.29 7.13
CA LEU A 158 -6.90 -2.15 7.19
C LEU A 158 -8.32 -2.70 7.01
N GLU A 159 -9.11 -2.64 8.07
CA GLU A 159 -10.47 -3.18 8.12
C GLU A 159 -11.48 -2.03 8.12
N ARG A 160 -12.46 -2.07 7.23
CA ARG A 160 -13.49 -1.03 7.14
C ARG A 160 -14.84 -1.64 6.79
N ASP A 161 -15.89 -1.28 7.52
CA ASP A 161 -17.28 -1.56 7.18
C ASP A 161 -17.80 -0.46 6.25
N GLN A 162 -17.87 -0.77 4.96
CA GLN A 162 -18.32 0.17 3.94
C GLN A 162 -19.85 0.23 3.82
N GLN A 163 -20.54 -0.74 4.39
CA GLN A 163 -21.99 -0.88 4.29
C GLN A 163 -22.74 -0.21 5.47
N ASP A 164 -22.08 -0.07 6.64
CA ASP A 164 -22.64 0.65 7.78
C ASP A 164 -22.40 2.16 7.65
N PRO A 165 -23.48 2.99 7.48
CA PRO A 165 -23.33 4.43 7.35
C PRO A 165 -22.62 5.11 8.54
N ASN A 166 -22.65 4.49 9.72
CA ASN A 166 -21.99 5.03 10.92
C ASN A 166 -20.51 4.67 11.01
N LYS A 167 -20.05 3.67 10.22
CA LYS A 167 -18.67 3.15 10.27
C LYS A 167 -17.93 3.27 8.94
N GLN A 168 -18.61 3.61 7.86
CA GLN A 168 -18.04 3.64 6.51
C GLN A 168 -16.79 4.52 6.36
N ASN A 169 -16.58 5.47 7.26
CA ASN A 169 -15.39 6.33 7.28
C ASN A 169 -14.36 5.91 8.35
N THR A 170 -14.64 4.87 9.13
CA THR A 170 -13.75 4.39 10.18
C THR A 170 -12.96 3.18 9.70
N THR A 171 -11.64 3.27 9.74
CA THR A 171 -10.73 2.17 9.39
C THR A 171 -10.02 1.68 10.64
N THR A 172 -10.18 0.40 10.98
CA THR A 172 -9.39 -0.24 12.03
C THR A 172 -8.05 -0.67 11.47
N VAL A 173 -6.98 -0.20 12.07
CA VAL A 173 -5.60 -0.63 11.80
C VAL A 173 -5.29 -1.79 12.73
N ARG A 174 -5.07 -2.98 12.15
CA ARG A 174 -4.77 -4.19 12.91
C ARG A 174 -3.40 -4.76 12.56
N VAL A 175 -2.58 -4.99 13.56
CA VAL A 175 -1.34 -5.75 13.41
C VAL A 175 -1.67 -7.25 13.46
N LEU A 176 -1.45 -7.95 12.36
CA LEU A 176 -1.66 -9.40 12.26
C LEU A 176 -0.40 -10.18 12.59
N LYS A 177 0.77 -9.58 12.37
CA LYS A 177 2.08 -10.12 12.67
C LYS A 177 3.05 -9.00 12.99
N ASN A 178 3.88 -9.23 13.99
CA ASN A 178 5.06 -8.42 14.28
C ASN A 178 6.17 -9.37 14.73
N ARG A 179 7.19 -9.53 13.87
CA ARG A 179 8.30 -10.46 14.13
C ARG A 179 9.18 -9.97 15.29
N ASN A 180 9.29 -8.65 15.46
CA ASN A 180 10.22 -8.07 16.41
C ASN A 180 9.71 -8.11 17.85
N SER A 181 8.44 -7.70 18.08
CA SER A 181 7.88 -7.65 19.44
C SER A 181 6.94 -8.84 19.72
N GLY A 182 6.40 -9.49 18.68
CA GLY A 182 5.35 -10.49 18.83
C GLY A 182 3.97 -9.91 19.14
N GLU A 183 3.85 -8.61 19.35
CA GLU A 183 2.58 -7.94 19.65
C GLU A 183 1.67 -7.88 18.43
N VAL A 184 0.42 -8.27 18.63
CA VAL A 184 -0.62 -8.28 17.58
C VAL A 184 -1.94 -7.78 18.16
N GLY A 185 -2.82 -7.30 17.30
CA GLY A 185 -4.13 -6.79 17.72
C GLY A 185 -4.49 -5.48 17.04
N VAL A 186 -5.50 -4.80 17.55
CA VAL A 186 -5.86 -3.45 17.07
C VAL A 186 -4.79 -2.47 17.55
N ALA A 187 -4.17 -1.78 16.60
CA ALA A 187 -3.20 -0.75 16.89
C ALA A 187 -3.86 0.62 17.01
N ASN A 188 -4.80 0.92 16.10
CA ASN A 188 -5.48 2.22 16.08
C ASN A 188 -6.78 2.15 15.27
N GLN A 189 -7.60 3.19 15.39
CA GLN A 189 -8.69 3.49 14.49
C GLN A 189 -8.45 4.85 13.83
N LEU A 190 -8.67 4.90 12.52
CA LEU A 190 -8.52 6.10 11.71
C LEU A 190 -9.89 6.51 11.17
N ILE A 191 -10.23 7.78 11.30
CA ILE A 191 -11.44 8.37 10.71
C ILE A 191 -11.02 9.15 9.47
N TYR A 192 -11.61 8.80 8.32
CA TYR A 192 -11.40 9.50 7.06
C TYR A 192 -12.38 10.65 6.90
N ASP A 193 -11.88 11.87 6.74
CA ASP A 193 -12.68 13.03 6.37
C ASP A 193 -12.71 13.20 4.84
N LEU A 194 -13.89 13.00 4.24
CA LEU A 194 -14.10 13.10 2.79
C LEU A 194 -13.86 14.52 2.25
N ARG A 195 -14.00 15.56 3.08
CA ARG A 195 -13.84 16.95 2.64
C ARG A 195 -12.37 17.35 2.55
N THR A 196 -11.56 16.82 3.46
CA THR A 196 -10.14 17.13 3.56
C THR A 196 -9.27 16.03 2.96
N CYS A 197 -9.83 14.84 2.68
CA CYS A 197 -9.10 13.66 2.24
C CYS A 197 -7.98 13.23 3.18
N THR A 198 -8.16 13.47 4.48
CA THR A 198 -7.18 13.15 5.52
C THR A 198 -7.74 12.14 6.50
N PHE A 199 -6.84 11.42 7.14
CA PHE A 199 -7.15 10.56 8.28
C PHE A 199 -6.83 11.27 9.58
N THR A 200 -7.70 11.12 10.58
CA THR A 200 -7.44 11.50 11.97
C THR A 200 -7.46 10.25 12.84
N GLU A 201 -6.60 10.21 13.83
CA GLU A 201 -6.60 9.13 14.82
C GLU A 201 -7.81 9.25 15.75
N HIS A 202 -8.43 8.10 16.02
CA HIS A 202 -9.43 7.97 17.07
C HIS A 202 -8.85 7.11 18.18
N GLU A 203 -8.73 7.66 19.38
CA GLU A 203 -8.25 6.88 20.52
C GLU A 203 -9.23 5.72 20.80
N VAL A 204 -8.71 4.51 20.75
CA VAL A 204 -9.43 3.32 21.17
C VAL A 204 -9.33 3.25 22.69
N THR A 205 -10.39 3.74 23.37
CA THR A 205 -10.53 3.59 24.82
C THR A 205 -10.86 2.17 25.24
#